data_3c3fe3fa9de10b3b037ab9897f854ff2
#
_entry.id   3c3fe3fa9de10b3b037ab9897f854ff2
#
_cell.length_a   1.000
_cell.length_b   1.000
_cell.length_c   1.000
_cell.angle_alpha   90.00
_cell.angle_beta   90.00
_cell.angle_gamma   90.00
#
_symmetry.space_group_name_H-M   'P 1'
#
loop_
_entity.id
_entity.type
_entity.pdbx_description
1 polymer ?
#
loop_
_entity_poly.entity_id
_entity_poly.type
_entity_poly.pdbx_seq_one_letter_code
_entity_poly.pdbx_strand_id
1 'polypeptide(L)' 'MKTEQLITFLISPEQTIVEAMQKIDANAKGILFITNTDRKLIGAITDGDIRRWLIKTGNLRGSVYHNSSR' A
#
# COMPACT_ATOMS: atom_id res chain seq x y z
N MET A 1 20.18 -1.59 -3.60
CA MET A 1 18.89 -2.27 -3.85
C MET A 1 18.61 -2.26 -5.34
N LYS A 2 18.21 -3.40 -5.88
CA LYS A 2 17.85 -3.49 -7.31
C LYS A 2 16.50 -2.83 -7.54
N THR A 3 16.29 -2.28 -8.74
CA THR A 3 15.05 -1.61 -9.11
C THR A 3 13.82 -2.51 -8.89
N GLU A 4 13.95 -3.79 -9.20
CA GLU A 4 12.88 -4.77 -9.04
C GLU A 4 12.45 -4.92 -7.59
N GLN A 5 13.41 -4.86 -6.66
CA GLN A 5 13.10 -4.93 -5.23
C GLN A 5 12.41 -3.65 -4.77
N LEU A 6 12.84 -2.50 -5.29
CA LEU A 6 12.23 -1.23 -4.93
C LEU A 6 10.77 -1.18 -5.36
N ILE A 7 10.43 -1.70 -6.54
CA ILE A 7 9.06 -1.72 -7.06
C ILE A 7 8.10 -2.46 -6.12
N THR A 8 8.57 -3.49 -5.42
CA THR A 8 7.71 -4.24 -4.50
C THR A 8 7.31 -3.42 -3.27
N PHE A 9 7.97 -2.29 -3.02
CA PHE A 9 7.65 -1.39 -1.91
C PHE A 9 6.81 -0.18 -2.33
N LEU A 10 6.48 -0.05 -3.63
CA LEU A 10 5.77 1.11 -4.15
C LEU A 10 4.36 0.73 -4.59
N ILE A 11 3.41 1.65 -4.36
CA ILE A 11 2.04 1.48 -4.81
C ILE A 11 1.46 2.85 -5.16
N SER A 12 0.56 2.90 -6.12
CA SER A 12 -0.11 4.15 -6.49
C SER A 12 -1.35 4.35 -5.63
N PRO A 13 -1.77 5.63 -5.43
CA PRO A 13 -2.89 5.91 -4.53
C PRO A 13 -4.24 5.37 -5.01
N GLU A 14 -4.40 5.10 -6.28
CA GLU A 14 -5.63 4.57 -6.83
C GLU A 14 -5.74 3.05 -6.71
N GLN A 15 -4.65 2.35 -6.39
CA GLN A 15 -4.69 0.91 -6.25
C GLN A 15 -5.49 0.50 -5.02
N THR A 16 -6.02 -0.71 -5.06
CA THR A 16 -6.93 -1.20 -4.03
C THR A 16 -6.18 -1.82 -2.86
N ILE A 17 -6.91 -2.01 -1.75
CA ILE A 17 -6.38 -2.71 -0.58
C ILE A 17 -5.95 -4.14 -0.93
N VAL A 18 -6.69 -4.82 -1.83
CA VAL A 18 -6.29 -6.17 -2.28
C VAL A 18 -4.90 -6.14 -2.91
N GLU A 19 -4.67 -5.17 -3.80
CA GLU A 19 -3.36 -5.05 -4.46
C GLU A 19 -2.26 -4.72 -3.45
N ALA A 20 -2.57 -3.89 -2.44
CA ALA A 20 -1.63 -3.58 -1.37
C ALA A 20 -1.26 -4.85 -0.60
N MET A 21 -2.24 -5.66 -0.27
CA MET A 21 -2.00 -6.92 0.45
C MET A 21 -1.09 -7.86 -0.35
N GLN A 22 -1.32 -7.94 -1.66
CA GLN A 22 -0.51 -8.77 -2.53
C GLN A 22 0.95 -8.29 -2.56
N LYS A 23 1.15 -6.98 -2.63
CA LYS A 23 2.50 -6.40 -2.62
C LYS A 23 3.20 -6.59 -1.28
N ILE A 24 2.49 -6.42 -0.18
CA ILE A 24 3.05 -6.62 1.16
C ILE A 24 3.46 -8.09 1.35
N ASP A 25 2.62 -9.01 0.87
CA ASP A 25 2.96 -10.42 0.94
C ASP A 25 4.22 -10.72 0.13
N ALA A 26 4.37 -10.11 -1.03
CA ALA A 26 5.52 -10.31 -1.89
C ALA A 26 6.81 -9.72 -1.30
N ASN A 27 6.73 -8.54 -0.64
CA ASN A 27 7.93 -7.89 -0.11
C ASN A 27 8.28 -8.34 1.32
N ALA A 28 7.35 -8.98 2.01
CA ALA A 28 7.51 -9.53 3.36
C ALA A 28 8.00 -8.53 4.42
N LYS A 29 7.80 -7.22 4.18
CA LYS A 29 8.22 -6.17 5.10
C LYS A 29 7.07 -5.46 5.79
N GLY A 30 5.84 -5.72 5.36
CA GLY A 30 4.65 -5.17 6.01
C GLY A 30 4.40 -3.68 5.76
N ILE A 31 5.08 -3.09 4.79
CA ILE A 31 4.92 -1.67 4.48
C ILE A 31 5.02 -1.41 2.98
N LEU A 32 4.24 -0.45 2.51
CA LEU A 32 4.33 0.08 1.14
C LEU A 32 4.40 1.59 1.20
N PHE A 33 5.13 2.19 0.27
CA PHE A 33 5.21 3.63 0.11
C PHE A 33 4.33 4.03 -1.07
N ILE A 34 3.50 5.05 -0.86
CA ILE A 34 2.57 5.52 -1.87
C ILE A 34 3.22 6.67 -2.63
N THR A 35 3.32 6.52 -3.94
CA THR A 35 3.90 7.56 -4.81
C THR A 35 2.86 8.00 -5.83
N ASN A 36 2.92 9.29 -6.19
CA ASN A 36 2.03 9.84 -7.22
C ASN A 36 2.66 9.67 -8.61
N THR A 37 1.99 10.22 -9.63
CA THR A 37 2.46 10.13 -11.01
C THR A 37 3.80 10.84 -11.24
N ASP A 38 4.14 11.80 -10.38
CA ASP A 38 5.42 12.52 -10.44
C ASP A 38 6.53 11.80 -9.67
N ARG A 39 6.25 10.57 -9.21
CA ARG A 39 7.16 9.75 -8.41
C ARG A 39 7.52 10.37 -7.08
N LYS A 40 6.66 11.22 -6.54
CA LYS A 40 6.84 11.80 -5.22
C LYS A 40 6.15 10.94 -4.17
N LEU A 41 6.81 10.79 -3.04
CA LEU A 41 6.23 10.07 -1.91
C LEU A 41 5.12 10.91 -1.29
N ILE A 42 3.91 10.35 -1.23
CA ILE A 42 2.75 11.05 -0.68
C ILE A 42 2.17 10.36 0.56
N GLY A 43 2.68 9.20 0.92
CA GLY A 43 2.22 8.51 2.11
C GLY A 43 2.79 7.11 2.21
N ALA A 44 2.30 6.37 3.20
CA ALA A 44 2.68 4.98 3.40
C ALA A 44 1.48 4.22 3.93
N ILE A 45 1.44 2.91 3.67
CA ILE A 45 0.43 2.03 4.23
C ILE A 45 1.11 0.77 4.77
N THR A 46 0.70 0.34 5.95
CA THR A 46 1.27 -0.82 6.62
C THR A 46 0.27 -1.95 6.68
N ASP A 47 0.76 -3.15 7.00
CA ASP A 47 -0.09 -4.29 7.26
C ASP A 47 -1.11 -3.98 8.37
N GLY A 48 -0.69 -3.25 9.40
CA GLY A 48 -1.59 -2.83 10.47
C GLY A 48 -2.69 -1.91 10.00
N ASP A 49 -2.38 -0.97 9.09
CA ASP A 49 -3.38 -0.07 8.50
C ASP A 49 -4.44 -0.87 7.75
N ILE A 50 -4.00 -1.84 6.96
CA ILE A 50 -4.90 -2.69 6.17
C ILE A 50 -5.80 -3.51 7.10
N ARG A 51 -5.21 -4.08 8.16
CA ARG A 51 -5.95 -4.90 9.12
C ARG A 51 -7.04 -4.07 9.81
N ARG A 52 -6.71 -2.87 10.26
CA ARG A 52 -7.69 -1.99 10.90
C ARG A 52 -8.82 -1.64 9.94
N TRP A 53 -8.50 -1.35 8.69
CA TRP A 53 -9.51 -1.04 7.68
C TRP A 53 -10.45 -2.22 7.47
N LEU A 54 -9.92 -3.44 7.35
CA LEU A 54 -10.73 -4.63 7.12
C LEU A 54 -11.63 -4.95 8.31
N ILE A 55 -11.13 -4.77 9.52
CA ILE A 55 -11.92 -4.96 10.74
C ILE A 55 -13.09 -3.97 10.78
N LYS A 56 -12.82 -2.73 10.38
CA LYS A 56 -13.80 -1.65 10.45
C LYS A 56 -14.84 -1.72 9.33
N THR A 57 -14.44 -2.06 8.12
CA THR A 57 -15.30 -1.96 6.94
C THR A 57 -15.52 -3.26 6.18
N GLY A 58 -14.57 -4.17 6.24
CA GLY A 58 -14.59 -5.39 5.42
C GLY A 58 -14.44 -5.12 3.93
N ASN A 59 -14.07 -3.91 3.51
CA ASN A 59 -14.04 -3.51 2.11
C ASN A 59 -12.64 -3.66 1.52
N LEU A 60 -12.46 -4.69 0.69
CA LEU A 60 -11.18 -4.94 0.01
C LEU A 60 -10.95 -4.05 -1.22
N ARG A 61 -11.99 -3.36 -1.68
CA ARG A 61 -11.94 -2.55 -2.91
C ARG A 61 -11.66 -1.08 -2.63
N GLY A 62 -11.53 -0.69 -1.36
CA GLY A 62 -11.19 0.68 -1.01
C GLY A 62 -9.81 1.06 -1.56
N SER A 63 -9.61 2.34 -1.89
CA SER A 63 -8.33 2.80 -2.40
C SER A 63 -7.31 2.90 -1.29
N VAL A 64 -6.06 2.66 -1.65
CA VAL A 64 -4.93 2.74 -0.73
C VAL A 64 -4.80 4.13 -0.12
N TYR A 65 -5.05 5.18 -0.90
CA TYR A 65 -4.89 6.57 -0.47
C TYR A 65 -5.77 6.89 0.74
N HIS A 66 -7.04 6.47 0.71
CA HIS A 66 -7.98 6.76 1.79
C HIS A 66 -7.64 6.04 3.10
N ASN A 67 -6.82 5.00 3.03
CA ASN A 67 -6.54 4.13 4.16
C ASN A 67 -5.09 4.22 4.63
N SER A 68 -4.32 5.13 4.05
CA SER A 68 -2.90 5.29 4.36
C SER A 68 -2.68 6.30 5.47
N SER A 69 -1.53 6.19 6.12
CA SER A 69 -1.02 7.22 7.01
C SER A 69 -0.34 8.30 6.18
N ARG A 70 -0.73 9.52 6.38
CA ARG A 70 -0.19 10.66 5.64
C ARG A 70 0.45 11.66 6.59
#